data_537848527903a57663e167a5ce7e4487
#
_entry.id   537848527903a57663e167a5ce7e4487
#
_cell.length_a   1.000
_cell.length_b   1.000
_cell.length_c   1.000
_cell.angle_alpha   90.00
_cell.angle_beta   90.00
_cell.angle_gamma   90.00
#
_symmetry.space_group_name_H-M   'P 1'
#
loop_
_entity.id
_entity.type
_entity.pdbx_description
1 polymer ?
#
loop_
_entity_poly.entity_id
_entity_poly.type
_entity_poly.pdbx_seq_one_letter_code
_entity_poly.pdbx_strand_id
1 'polypeptide(L)'
;MKLRPVVLPTGPVGSIPEVVVAYISSVIPAQALSSDVLIDPGKPEFRSTHLKTRSVLRLHKLATIHSSSLVRYLGVVDASTQRAVVGKLKTLLKL
;
A
#
# COMPACT_ATOMS: atom_id res chain seq x y z
N MET A 1 -12.56 7.98 14.83
CA MET A 1 -11.33 7.44 14.22
C MET A 1 -11.43 7.56 12.70
N LYS A 2 -10.38 8.02 12.05
CA LYS A 2 -10.36 8.15 10.60
C LYS A 2 -9.83 6.86 9.97
N LEU A 3 -10.61 6.25 9.08
CA LEU A 3 -10.18 5.08 8.33
C LEU A 3 -9.29 5.50 7.16
N ARG A 4 -8.22 4.75 6.91
CA ARG A 4 -7.30 5.01 5.80
C ARG A 4 -7.03 3.71 5.04
N PRO A 5 -6.98 3.77 3.69
CA PRO A 5 -6.60 2.59 2.92
C PRO A 5 -5.13 2.25 3.13
N VAL A 6 -4.83 0.95 3.08
CA VAL A 6 -3.47 0.43 3.22
C VAL A 6 -3.27 -0.72 2.25
N VAL A 7 -2.02 -0.99 1.91
CA VAL A 7 -1.64 -2.21 1.17
C VAL A 7 -0.95 -3.15 2.14
N LEU A 8 -1.29 -4.44 2.04
CA LEU A 8 -0.69 -5.51 2.84
C LEU A 8 0.41 -6.19 2.04
N PRO A 9 1.68 -5.84 2.26
CA PRO A 9 2.77 -6.53 1.57
C PRO A 9 3.04 -7.93 2.13
N THR A 10 2.52 -8.24 3.33
CA THR A 10 2.67 -9.57 3.95
C THR A 10 1.32 -10.06 4.44
N GLY A 11 1.22 -11.38 4.62
CA GLY A 11 0.15 -11.96 5.42
C GLY A 11 0.44 -11.85 6.91
N PRO A 12 -0.33 -12.56 7.77
CA PRO A 12 -0.07 -12.58 9.20
C PRO A 12 1.36 -13.03 9.52
N VAL A 13 1.98 -12.39 10.50
CA VAL A 13 3.37 -12.65 10.88
C VAL A 13 3.39 -13.23 12.28
N GLY A 14 4.01 -14.41 12.41
CA GLY A 14 4.15 -15.09 13.69
C GLY A 14 2.84 -15.65 14.23
N SER A 15 2.83 -15.99 15.51
CA SER A 15 1.66 -16.55 16.20
C SER A 15 0.66 -15.46 16.64
N ILE A 16 1.11 -14.21 16.74
CA ILE A 16 0.24 -13.08 17.02
C ILE A 16 -0.33 -12.59 15.68
N PRO A 17 -1.64 -12.29 15.60
CA PRO A 17 -2.24 -11.87 14.34
C PRO A 17 -1.87 -10.42 14.00
N GLU A 18 -0.62 -10.19 13.68
CA GLU A 18 -0.08 -8.91 13.26
C GLU A 18 0.22 -8.91 11.77
N VAL A 19 0.06 -7.78 11.13
CA VAL A 19 0.35 -7.59 9.71
C VAL A 19 1.16 -6.33 9.51
N VAL A 20 2.04 -6.35 8.52
CA VAL A 20 2.77 -5.16 8.08
C VAL A 20 1.95 -4.49 6.99
N VAL A 21 1.75 -3.18 7.11
CA VAL A 21 0.97 -2.41 6.15
C VAL A 21 1.77 -1.23 5.62
N ALA A 22 1.49 -0.84 4.39
CA ALA A 22 1.98 0.40 3.79
C ALA A 22 0.79 1.32 3.59
N TYR A 23 0.90 2.56 4.04
CA TYR A 23 -0.20 3.51 3.99
C TYR A 23 -0.35 4.13 2.60
N ILE A 24 -1.60 4.37 2.23
CA ILE A 24 -1.97 5.08 1.02
C ILE A 24 -2.51 6.46 1.42
N SER A 25 -2.01 7.51 0.76
CA SER A 25 -2.45 8.87 1.00
C SER A 25 -3.08 9.45 -0.26
N SER A 26 -4.18 10.20 -0.11
CA SER A 26 -4.75 10.99 -1.20
C SER A 26 -4.03 12.32 -1.39
N VAL A 27 -3.15 12.69 -0.47
CA VAL A 27 -2.33 13.90 -0.59
C VAL A 27 -1.08 13.55 -1.38
N ILE A 28 -1.01 14.04 -2.63
CA ILE A 28 0.12 13.77 -3.52
C ILE A 28 1.24 14.76 -3.18
N PRO A 29 2.46 14.30 -2.84
CA PRO A 29 3.55 15.22 -2.54
C PRO A 29 4.00 15.97 -3.78
N ALA A 30 4.49 17.20 -3.60
CA ALA A 30 5.05 17.99 -4.70
C ALA A 30 6.24 17.31 -5.36
N GLN A 31 7.04 16.62 -4.55
CA GLN A 31 8.15 15.77 -5.02
C GLN A 31 7.96 14.36 -4.48
N ALA A 32 7.68 13.42 -5.37
CA ALA A 32 7.56 12.02 -5.00
C ALA A 32 8.95 11.44 -4.71
N LEU A 33 9.01 10.56 -3.70
CA LEU A 33 10.21 9.78 -3.43
C LEU A 33 10.30 8.61 -4.40
N SER A 34 11.51 8.08 -4.61
CA SER A 34 11.70 6.92 -5.48
C SER A 34 10.95 5.68 -4.97
N SER A 35 10.69 5.62 -3.68
CA SER A 35 9.91 4.52 -3.06
C SER A 35 8.40 4.73 -3.13
N ASP A 36 7.92 5.89 -3.58
CA ASP A 36 6.48 6.12 -3.71
C ASP A 36 5.93 5.44 -4.95
N VAL A 37 4.70 4.94 -4.88
CA VAL A 37 3.96 4.36 -6.00
C VAL A 37 2.69 5.16 -6.20
N LEU A 38 2.57 5.84 -7.35
CA LEU A 38 1.35 6.58 -7.67
C LEU A 38 0.28 5.59 -8.13
N ILE A 39 -0.91 5.69 -7.55
CA ILE A 39 -2.07 4.89 -7.92
C ILE A 39 -3.15 5.83 -8.44
N ASP A 40 -3.44 5.70 -9.75
CA ASP A 40 -4.47 6.50 -10.41
C ASP A 40 -5.64 5.59 -10.78
N PRO A 41 -6.77 5.62 -10.05
CA PRO A 41 -7.90 4.74 -10.32
C PRO A 41 -8.56 5.02 -11.68
N GLY A 42 -8.24 6.12 -12.34
CA GLY A 42 -8.67 6.37 -13.71
C GLY A 42 -7.97 5.51 -14.75
N LYS A 43 -6.83 4.90 -14.38
CA LYS A 43 -6.09 4.00 -15.29
C LYS A 43 -6.57 2.57 -15.13
N PRO A 44 -6.66 1.79 -16.22
CA PRO A 44 -7.20 0.42 -16.17
C PRO A 44 -6.46 -0.49 -15.17
N GLU A 45 -5.15 -0.37 -15.05
CA GLU A 45 -4.35 -1.22 -14.17
C GLU A 45 -4.64 -1.02 -12.68
N PHE A 46 -5.30 0.09 -12.31
CA PHE A 46 -5.62 0.38 -10.90
C PHE A 46 -7.10 0.27 -10.57
N ARG A 47 -7.94 -0.15 -11.52
CA ARG A 47 -9.39 -0.27 -11.27
C ARG A 47 -9.71 -1.29 -10.18
N SER A 48 -8.93 -2.35 -10.09
CA SER A 48 -9.14 -3.40 -9.09
C SER A 48 -8.92 -2.94 -7.66
N THR A 49 -8.27 -1.79 -7.45
CA THR A 49 -8.05 -1.24 -6.10
C THR A 49 -9.32 -0.66 -5.49
N HIS A 50 -10.29 -0.28 -6.33
CA HIS A 50 -11.52 0.41 -5.93
C HIS A 50 -11.29 1.70 -5.15
N LEU A 51 -10.12 2.32 -5.30
CA LEU A 51 -9.87 3.66 -4.75
C LEU A 51 -10.65 4.70 -5.56
N LYS A 52 -11.10 5.75 -4.88
CA LYS A 52 -11.95 6.77 -5.50
C LYS A 52 -11.15 7.92 -6.09
N THR A 53 -9.98 8.20 -5.58
CA THR A 53 -9.16 9.34 -5.99
C THR A 53 -7.74 8.90 -6.26
N ARG A 54 -7.01 9.72 -7.03
CA ARG A 54 -5.57 9.57 -7.19
C ARG A 54 -4.91 9.55 -5.83
N SER A 55 -4.02 8.58 -5.63
CA SER A 55 -3.41 8.33 -4.33
C SER A 55 -1.94 7.95 -4.52
N VAL A 56 -1.18 8.04 -3.45
CA VAL A 56 0.21 7.61 -3.44
C VAL A 56 0.41 6.57 -2.34
N LEU A 57 1.03 5.45 -2.71
CA LEU A 57 1.45 4.42 -1.77
C LEU A 57 2.84 4.78 -1.26
N ARG A 58 2.95 5.07 0.03
CA ARG A 58 4.18 5.55 0.65
C ARG A 58 4.91 4.38 1.32
N LEU A 59 5.76 3.69 0.57
CA LEU A 59 6.44 2.48 1.06
C LEU A 59 7.43 2.74 2.20
N HIS A 60 7.90 3.98 2.35
CA HIS A 60 8.77 4.32 3.48
C HIS A 60 8.00 4.46 4.80
N LYS A 61 6.67 4.43 4.74
CA LYS A 61 5.81 4.53 5.93
C LYS A 61 5.16 3.18 6.21
N LEU A 62 5.98 2.19 6.53
CA LEU A 62 5.50 0.88 6.94
C LEU A 62 5.10 0.91 8.41
N ALA A 63 4.08 0.14 8.76
CA ALA A 63 3.66 -0.03 10.15
C ALA A 63 3.22 -1.47 10.38
N THR A 64 3.42 -1.95 11.60
CA THR A 64 2.89 -3.24 12.03
C THR A 64 1.66 -2.98 12.87
N ILE A 65 0.54 -3.58 12.49
CA ILE A 65 -0.72 -3.43 13.21
C ILE A 65 -1.33 -4.78 13.51
N HIS A 66 -2.22 -4.84 14.49
CA HIS A 66 -3.01 -6.04 14.77
C HIS A 66 -4.04 -6.21 13.65
N SER A 67 -4.24 -7.45 13.19
CA SER A 67 -5.16 -7.72 12.08
C SER A 67 -6.60 -7.27 12.37
N SER A 68 -7.00 -7.22 13.65
CA SER A 68 -8.32 -6.71 14.05
C SER A 68 -8.53 -5.22 13.74
N SER A 69 -7.44 -4.48 13.47
CA SER A 69 -7.54 -3.08 13.05
C SER A 69 -7.94 -2.94 11.58
N LEU A 70 -7.89 -4.02 10.82
CA LEU A 70 -8.38 -4.05 9.43
C LEU A 70 -9.89 -4.13 9.44
N VAL A 71 -10.57 -3.15 8.84
CA VAL A 71 -12.03 -3.03 8.93
C VAL A 71 -12.72 -3.71 7.77
N ARG A 72 -12.19 -3.53 6.55
CA ARG A 72 -12.78 -4.15 5.37
C ARG A 72 -11.79 -4.24 4.22
N TYR A 73 -12.09 -5.15 3.31
CA TYR A 73 -11.37 -5.35 2.06
C TYR A 73 -11.93 -4.41 0.99
N LEU A 74 -11.09 -3.66 0.29
CA LEU A 74 -11.52 -2.75 -0.78
C LEU A 74 -11.28 -3.34 -2.17
N GLY A 75 -10.14 -3.95 -2.40
CA GLY A 75 -9.76 -4.46 -3.70
C GLY A 75 -8.31 -4.95 -3.68
N VAL A 76 -7.76 -5.16 -4.86
CA VAL A 76 -6.39 -5.66 -5.02
C VAL A 76 -5.61 -4.76 -5.95
N VAL A 77 -4.28 -4.80 -5.85
CA VAL A 77 -3.39 -4.23 -6.86
C VAL A 77 -3.05 -5.33 -7.87
N ASP A 78 -2.83 -4.94 -9.13
CA ASP A 78 -2.52 -5.93 -10.16
C ASP A 78 -1.10 -6.49 -9.99
N ALA A 79 -0.77 -7.54 -10.79
CA ALA A 79 0.52 -8.22 -10.67
C ALA A 79 1.70 -7.30 -10.99
N SER A 80 1.55 -6.41 -11.96
CA SER A 80 2.63 -5.47 -12.32
C SER A 80 2.91 -4.47 -11.22
N THR A 81 1.85 -3.98 -10.55
CA THR A 81 1.98 -3.08 -9.40
C THR A 81 2.62 -3.81 -8.23
N GLN A 82 2.23 -5.07 -7.98
CA GLN A 82 2.85 -5.88 -6.92
C GLN A 82 4.35 -6.04 -7.15
N ARG A 83 4.76 -6.31 -8.40
CA ARG A 83 6.19 -6.41 -8.74
C ARG A 83 6.93 -5.09 -8.52
N ALA A 84 6.30 -3.97 -8.88
CA ALA A 84 6.88 -2.64 -8.64
C ALA A 84 7.04 -2.36 -7.15
N VAL A 85 6.05 -2.72 -6.35
CA VAL A 85 6.10 -2.56 -4.88
C VAL A 85 7.24 -3.39 -4.30
N VAL A 86 7.34 -4.66 -4.69
CA VAL A 86 8.42 -5.55 -4.21
C VAL A 86 9.79 -5.00 -4.59
N GLY A 87 9.97 -4.54 -5.84
CA GLY A 87 11.24 -3.97 -6.30
C GLY A 87 11.62 -2.73 -5.51
N LYS A 88 10.67 -1.84 -5.27
CA LYS A 88 10.92 -0.61 -4.49
C LYS A 88 11.21 -0.92 -3.03
N LEU A 89 10.53 -1.90 -2.44
CA LEU A 89 10.82 -2.32 -1.06
C LEU A 89 12.22 -2.90 -0.94
N LYS A 90 12.64 -3.72 -1.90
CA LYS A 90 14.01 -4.27 -1.90
C LYS A 90 15.05 -3.16 -1.95
N THR A 91 14.85 -2.16 -2.78
CA THR A 91 15.76 -1.02 -2.89
C THR A 91 15.77 -0.21 -1.59
N LEU A 92 14.58 0.08 -1.03
CA LEU A 92 14.44 0.87 0.19
C LEU A 92 15.11 0.17 1.38
N LEU A 93 14.94 -1.14 1.50
CA LEU A 93 15.49 -1.94 2.60
C LEU A 93 16.89 -2.49 2.31
N LYS A 94 17.43 -2.20 1.14
CA LYS A 94 18.77 -2.63 0.70
C LYS A 94 18.93 -4.15 0.70
N LEU A 95 17.92 -4.82 0.21
CA LEU A 95 17.92 -6.28 0.07
C LEU A 95 18.43 -6.73 -1.30
#